data_4878b9d1420bf9eb4051d75af02241b1
#
_entry.id   4878b9d1420bf9eb4051d75af02241b1
#
_cell.length_a   1.000
_cell.length_b   1.000
_cell.length_c   1.000
_cell.angle_alpha   90.00
_cell.angle_beta   90.00
_cell.angle_gamma   90.00
#
_symmetry.space_group_name_H-M   'P 1'
#
loop_
_entity.id
_entity.type
_entity.pdbx_description
1 polymer ?
#
loop_
_entity_poly.entity_id
_entity_poly.type
_entity_poly.pdbx_seq_one_letter_code
_entity_poly.pdbx_strand_id
1 'polypeptide(L)'
;MKQHPIHEGYMPYLGYQTYYRIVGEPSSKPALLLLHGGPGSTHNYFEVLDRIADTGRQVISYDQIGCGNSYLDGHPELWTQETWINELIALREHLHLDQVHLLGQSWGAMQAIAYIIDCQPKGIKSVILSSGHASSSLWASEQHRLIKYMSEEDQEAIRHAEATGKWDDPDYLRANEHYFEKYVISVDENSPECLRRPKRAGNEAYLYGWGPNEYQPLGNLANFEYTDRLNQIEQPCLICSGTRDICTPVVAASLYENIPNSRWEVFKGARHTCFVEQTDKYCAILEKWLEEND
;
A
#
# COMPACT_ATOMS: atom_id res chain seq x y z
N MET A 1 -17.50 5.68 -17.48
CA MET A 1 -16.82 6.58 -16.51
C MET A 1 -16.88 7.99 -17.06
N LYS A 2 -17.20 8.97 -16.23
CA LYS A 2 -17.06 10.38 -16.61
C LYS A 2 -15.58 10.69 -16.80
N GLN A 3 -15.25 11.59 -17.70
CA GLN A 3 -13.89 12.08 -17.86
C GLN A 3 -13.69 13.24 -16.87
N HIS A 4 -12.82 13.04 -15.89
CA HIS A 4 -12.47 14.06 -14.91
C HIS A 4 -11.17 14.75 -15.31
N PRO A 5 -11.00 16.04 -14.97
CA PRO A 5 -9.71 16.69 -15.14
C PRO A 5 -8.63 16.01 -14.29
N ILE A 6 -7.44 15.95 -14.82
CA ILE A 6 -6.26 15.43 -14.15
C ILE A 6 -5.27 16.57 -14.01
N HIS A 7 -4.82 16.83 -12.79
CA HIS A 7 -3.79 17.80 -12.48
C HIS A 7 -2.59 17.07 -11.87
N GLU A 8 -1.43 17.30 -12.43
CA GLU A 8 -0.18 16.73 -12.00
C GLU A 8 0.79 17.83 -11.56
N GLY A 9 1.61 17.54 -10.57
CA GLY A 9 2.57 18.51 -10.06
C GLY A 9 3.67 17.89 -9.23
N TYR A 10 4.53 18.75 -8.74
CA TYR A 10 5.64 18.36 -7.90
C TYR A 10 5.69 19.23 -6.65
N MET A 11 5.88 18.59 -5.51
CA MET A 11 6.13 19.21 -4.23
C MET A 11 7.63 19.14 -3.91
N PRO A 12 8.30 20.25 -3.53
CA PRO A 12 9.66 20.19 -3.01
C PRO A 12 9.72 19.43 -1.69
N TYR A 13 10.62 18.43 -1.60
CA TYR A 13 10.84 17.67 -0.37
C TYR A 13 12.30 17.24 -0.25
N LEU A 14 12.95 17.54 0.87
CA LEU A 14 14.36 17.22 1.20
C LEU A 14 15.38 17.61 0.10
N GLY A 15 15.13 18.67 -0.66
CA GLY A 15 15.97 19.08 -1.78
C GLY A 15 15.68 18.35 -3.10
N TYR A 16 14.72 17.44 -3.09
CA TYR A 16 14.19 16.69 -4.23
C TYR A 16 12.75 17.10 -4.53
N GLN A 17 12.04 16.30 -5.31
CA GLN A 17 10.64 16.56 -5.67
C GLN A 17 9.80 15.31 -5.52
N THR A 18 8.64 15.46 -4.90
CA THR A 18 7.59 14.44 -4.80
C THR A 18 6.51 14.74 -5.83
N TYR A 19 6.30 13.83 -6.76
CA TYR A 19 5.24 13.88 -7.76
C TYR A 19 3.89 13.56 -7.14
N TYR A 20 2.86 14.32 -7.52
CA TYR A 20 1.48 14.02 -7.18
C TYR A 20 0.54 14.15 -8.37
N ARG A 21 -0.58 13.43 -8.31
CA ARG A 21 -1.64 13.41 -9.33
C ARG A 21 -2.99 13.56 -8.64
N ILE A 22 -3.80 14.50 -9.13
CA ILE A 22 -5.13 14.82 -8.61
C ILE A 22 -6.15 14.59 -9.73
N VAL A 23 -7.18 13.80 -9.45
CA VAL A 23 -8.31 13.54 -10.33
C VAL A 23 -9.57 14.19 -9.77
N GLY A 24 -10.26 14.98 -10.57
CA GLY A 24 -11.47 15.70 -10.17
C GLY A 24 -11.23 17.15 -9.78
N GLU A 25 -12.31 17.91 -9.73
CA GLU A 25 -12.30 19.32 -9.33
C GLU A 25 -12.31 19.49 -7.81
N PRO A 26 -11.76 20.60 -7.30
CA PRO A 26 -11.92 20.97 -5.89
C PRO A 26 -13.40 21.00 -5.48
N SER A 27 -13.72 20.46 -4.33
CA SER A 27 -15.08 20.42 -3.79
C SER A 27 -15.07 20.58 -2.26
N SER A 28 -16.25 20.67 -1.66
CA SER A 28 -16.39 20.70 -0.21
C SER A 28 -16.26 19.32 0.43
N LYS A 29 -16.24 18.24 -0.35
CA LYS A 29 -16.07 16.88 0.16
C LYS A 29 -14.59 16.63 0.49
N PRO A 30 -14.30 15.90 1.58
CA PRO A 30 -12.95 15.45 1.88
C PRO A 30 -12.34 14.67 0.72
N ALA A 31 -11.10 14.97 0.35
CA ALA A 31 -10.40 14.24 -0.69
C ALA A 31 -10.07 12.81 -0.26
N LEU A 32 -9.97 11.90 -1.22
CA LEU A 32 -9.40 10.56 -1.03
C LEU A 32 -7.91 10.61 -1.35
N LEU A 33 -7.05 10.47 -0.34
CA LEU A 33 -5.59 10.44 -0.49
C LEU A 33 -5.09 8.99 -0.45
N LEU A 34 -4.37 8.59 -1.51
CA LEU A 34 -3.93 7.22 -1.77
C LEU A 34 -2.43 7.06 -1.48
N LEU A 35 -2.10 6.12 -0.60
CA LEU A 35 -0.74 5.79 -0.18
C LEU A 35 -0.36 4.44 -0.77
N HIS A 36 0.59 4.43 -1.71
CA HIS A 36 0.98 3.20 -2.40
C HIS A 36 1.84 2.27 -1.54
N GLY A 37 1.93 1.02 -1.96
CA GLY A 37 2.70 -0.05 -1.32
C GLY A 37 4.19 -0.05 -1.65
N GLY A 38 4.83 -1.14 -1.33
CA GLY A 38 6.26 -1.36 -1.44
C GLY A 38 6.91 -1.47 -0.06
N PRO A 39 7.69 -0.48 0.42
CA PRO A 39 7.95 0.87 -0.16
C PRO A 39 8.59 0.80 -1.54
N GLY A 40 8.46 1.86 -2.34
CA GLY A 40 9.08 1.91 -3.67
C GLY A 40 8.21 1.38 -4.82
N SER A 41 6.90 1.10 -4.60
CA SER A 41 5.95 0.94 -5.70
C SER A 41 5.66 2.28 -6.37
N THR A 42 4.55 2.45 -7.09
CA THR A 42 4.18 3.73 -7.72
C THR A 42 2.67 3.93 -7.63
N HIS A 43 2.18 5.16 -7.84
CA HIS A 43 0.76 5.47 -7.84
C HIS A 43 -0.06 4.75 -8.91
N ASN A 44 0.56 4.31 -10.01
CA ASN A 44 -0.12 3.88 -11.24
C ASN A 44 -1.26 2.88 -11.04
N TYR A 45 -1.10 1.88 -10.19
CA TYR A 45 -2.14 0.87 -9.99
C TYR A 45 -3.40 1.42 -9.29
N PHE A 46 -3.31 2.59 -8.68
CA PHE A 46 -4.46 3.28 -8.11
C PHE A 46 -5.33 4.00 -9.15
N GLU A 47 -4.89 4.17 -10.39
CA GLU A 47 -5.68 4.81 -11.45
C GLU A 47 -7.00 4.07 -11.72
N VAL A 48 -7.10 2.78 -11.36
CA VAL A 48 -8.37 2.04 -11.41
C VAL A 48 -9.42 2.62 -10.45
N LEU A 49 -9.01 3.40 -9.45
CA LEU A 49 -9.85 4.09 -8.47
C LEU A 49 -10.22 5.52 -8.89
N ASP A 50 -9.76 6.03 -10.03
CA ASP A 50 -10.08 7.37 -10.51
C ASP A 50 -11.58 7.64 -10.61
N ARG A 51 -12.37 6.57 -10.84
CA ARG A 51 -13.84 6.63 -10.88
C ARG A 51 -14.47 7.12 -9.57
N ILE A 52 -13.77 7.05 -8.45
CA ILE A 52 -14.24 7.61 -7.17
C ILE A 52 -14.47 9.13 -7.29
N ALA A 53 -13.80 9.81 -8.23
CA ALA A 53 -14.08 11.21 -8.55
C ALA A 53 -15.51 11.44 -9.06
N ASP A 54 -16.22 10.40 -9.57
CA ASP A 54 -17.65 10.48 -9.92
C ASP A 54 -18.54 10.88 -8.74
N THR A 55 -18.07 10.65 -7.49
CA THR A 55 -18.75 11.08 -6.26
C THR A 55 -18.63 12.57 -5.97
N GLY A 56 -17.85 13.30 -6.77
CA GLY A 56 -17.61 14.75 -6.62
C GLY A 56 -16.52 15.09 -5.61
N ARG A 57 -15.62 14.16 -5.25
CA ARG A 57 -14.41 14.42 -4.45
C ARG A 57 -13.16 14.31 -5.30
N GLN A 58 -12.09 14.93 -4.87
CA GLN A 58 -10.77 14.70 -5.46
C GLN A 58 -10.22 13.34 -5.04
N VAL A 59 -9.60 12.63 -5.99
CA VAL A 59 -8.78 11.45 -5.75
C VAL A 59 -7.33 11.84 -5.97
N ILE A 60 -6.51 11.74 -4.92
CA ILE A 60 -5.13 12.22 -4.91
C ILE A 60 -4.21 11.03 -4.69
N SER A 61 -3.25 10.86 -5.58
CA SER A 61 -2.18 9.88 -5.46
C SER A 61 -0.83 10.56 -5.64
N TYR A 62 0.23 9.96 -5.15
CA TYR A 62 1.59 10.47 -5.31
C TYR A 62 2.57 9.31 -5.43
N ASP A 63 3.72 9.56 -6.02
CA ASP A 63 4.86 8.67 -5.94
C ASP A 63 5.71 9.11 -4.74
N GLN A 64 5.85 8.22 -3.75
CA GLN A 64 6.70 8.49 -2.59
C GLN A 64 8.15 8.68 -3.05
N ILE A 65 8.91 9.49 -2.31
CA ILE A 65 10.33 9.71 -2.63
C ILE A 65 11.06 8.37 -2.80
N GLY A 66 11.83 8.24 -3.86
CA GLY A 66 12.58 7.04 -4.24
C GLY A 66 11.95 6.21 -5.35
N CYS A 67 10.74 6.51 -5.84
CA CYS A 67 10.10 5.72 -6.89
C CYS A 67 9.32 6.56 -7.91
N GLY A 68 8.91 5.95 -9.00
CA GLY A 68 8.07 6.55 -10.03
C GLY A 68 8.64 7.84 -10.60
N ASN A 69 7.80 8.87 -10.61
CA ASN A 69 8.19 10.23 -11.00
C ASN A 69 8.95 11.00 -9.90
N SER A 70 9.01 10.43 -8.68
CA SER A 70 9.83 10.91 -7.54
C SER A 70 11.09 10.07 -7.36
N TYR A 71 11.54 9.40 -8.42
CA TYR A 71 12.65 8.46 -8.35
C TYR A 71 13.95 9.13 -7.89
N LEU A 72 14.60 8.45 -6.96
CA LEU A 72 15.90 8.78 -6.40
C LEU A 72 16.60 7.48 -5.99
N ASP A 73 17.89 7.39 -6.14
CA ASP A 73 18.76 6.30 -5.66
C ASP A 73 20.08 6.84 -5.13
N GLY A 74 20.87 5.96 -4.50
CA GLY A 74 22.14 6.34 -3.88
C GLY A 74 21.96 7.10 -2.56
N HIS A 75 20.79 6.97 -1.91
CA HIS A 75 20.43 7.69 -0.68
C HIS A 75 19.85 6.74 0.38
N PRO A 76 20.58 5.69 0.79
CA PRO A 76 20.08 4.70 1.74
C PRO A 76 19.63 5.30 3.08
N GLU A 77 20.14 6.45 3.46
CA GLU A 77 19.78 7.20 4.66
C GLU A 77 18.32 7.74 4.64
N LEU A 78 17.73 7.88 3.45
CA LEU A 78 16.36 8.40 3.29
C LEU A 78 15.28 7.33 3.41
N TRP A 79 15.61 6.04 3.30
CA TRP A 79 14.61 4.97 3.26
C TRP A 79 14.15 4.56 4.66
N THR A 80 13.52 5.50 5.36
CA THR A 80 13.04 5.32 6.73
C THR A 80 11.54 5.64 6.83
N GLN A 81 10.87 5.02 7.81
CA GLN A 81 9.48 5.33 8.13
C GLN A 81 9.28 6.83 8.37
N GLU A 82 10.20 7.47 9.09
CA GLU A 82 10.15 8.90 9.41
C GLU A 82 10.16 9.77 8.13
N THR A 83 11.02 9.45 7.18
CA THR A 83 11.10 10.17 5.90
C THR A 83 9.77 10.13 5.17
N TRP A 84 9.16 8.96 5.00
CA TRP A 84 7.89 8.83 4.28
C TRP A 84 6.69 9.41 5.04
N ILE A 85 6.69 9.38 6.38
CA ILE A 85 5.64 10.05 7.18
C ILE A 85 5.77 11.58 7.06
N ASN A 86 6.96 12.13 7.14
CA ASN A 86 7.19 13.56 6.98
C ASN A 86 6.87 14.03 5.55
N GLU A 87 7.10 13.18 4.53
CA GLU A 87 6.66 13.45 3.16
C GLU A 87 5.13 13.55 3.04
N LEU A 88 4.40 12.63 3.67
CA LEU A 88 2.93 12.67 3.72
C LEU A 88 2.41 13.94 4.42
N ILE A 89 3.04 14.35 5.50
CA ILE A 89 2.71 15.61 6.21
C ILE A 89 2.93 16.80 5.26
N ALA A 90 4.11 16.88 4.64
CA ALA A 90 4.44 17.95 3.71
C ALA A 90 3.50 17.99 2.50
N LEU A 91 3.10 16.83 1.95
CA LEU A 91 2.15 16.75 0.85
C LEU A 91 0.76 17.29 1.23
N ARG A 92 0.26 16.94 2.42
CA ARG A 92 -1.02 17.46 2.92
C ARG A 92 -0.97 18.97 3.12
N GLU A 93 0.12 19.51 3.64
CA GLU A 93 0.33 20.95 3.79
C GLU A 93 0.43 21.64 2.43
N HIS A 94 1.23 21.12 1.50
CA HIS A 94 1.43 21.68 0.17
C HIS A 94 0.14 21.77 -0.63
N LEU A 95 -0.72 20.77 -0.52
CA LEU A 95 -2.00 20.70 -1.24
C LEU A 95 -3.18 21.25 -0.42
N HIS A 96 -2.93 21.82 0.77
CA HIS A 96 -3.95 22.35 1.66
C HIS A 96 -5.08 21.35 1.99
N LEU A 97 -4.71 20.10 2.26
CA LEU A 97 -5.63 19.00 2.53
C LEU A 97 -6.01 18.96 4.02
N ASP A 98 -6.88 19.87 4.42
CA ASP A 98 -7.34 19.97 5.83
C ASP A 98 -8.14 18.73 6.24
N GLN A 99 -9.00 18.22 5.35
CA GLN A 99 -9.82 17.03 5.58
C GLN A 99 -9.61 16.01 4.47
N VAL A 100 -9.30 14.77 4.86
CA VAL A 100 -9.07 13.66 3.92
C VAL A 100 -9.57 12.34 4.47
N HIS A 101 -9.92 11.43 3.56
CA HIS A 101 -9.91 10.00 3.80
C HIS A 101 -8.55 9.45 3.35
N LEU A 102 -7.92 8.61 4.16
CA LEU A 102 -6.66 7.96 3.81
C LEU A 102 -6.93 6.53 3.34
N LEU A 103 -6.47 6.19 2.15
CA LEU A 103 -6.43 4.80 1.71
C LEU A 103 -4.98 4.39 1.51
N GLY A 104 -4.52 3.47 2.34
CA GLY A 104 -3.20 2.86 2.21
C GLY A 104 -3.29 1.41 1.73
N GLN A 105 -2.43 1.03 0.79
CA GLN A 105 -2.30 -0.35 0.34
C GLN A 105 -0.93 -0.91 0.76
N SER A 106 -0.92 -2.13 1.36
CA SER A 106 0.35 -2.78 1.75
C SER A 106 1.18 -1.88 2.68
N TRP A 107 2.41 -1.53 2.31
CA TRP A 107 3.21 -0.51 3.00
C TRP A 107 2.44 0.80 3.23
N GLY A 108 1.65 1.27 2.27
CA GLY A 108 0.84 2.48 2.45
C GLY A 108 -0.17 2.37 3.61
N ALA A 109 -0.67 1.16 3.91
CA ALA A 109 -1.52 0.93 5.08
C ALA A 109 -0.69 0.96 6.38
N MET A 110 0.52 0.42 6.38
CA MET A 110 1.46 0.55 7.52
C MET A 110 1.78 2.03 7.76
N GLN A 111 2.07 2.79 6.71
CA GLN A 111 2.33 4.22 6.77
C GLN A 111 1.13 4.98 7.37
N ALA A 112 -0.10 4.65 6.97
CA ALA A 112 -1.31 5.26 7.53
C ALA A 112 -1.47 4.95 9.04
N ILE A 113 -1.23 3.69 9.45
CA ILE A 113 -1.25 3.27 10.85
C ILE A 113 -0.24 4.08 11.68
N ALA A 114 1.02 4.09 11.26
CA ALA A 114 2.07 4.82 11.96
C ALA A 114 1.81 6.33 12.00
N TYR A 115 1.37 6.92 10.89
CA TYR A 115 1.02 8.33 10.80
C TYR A 115 -0.08 8.72 11.80
N ILE A 116 -1.16 7.92 11.88
CA ILE A 116 -2.26 8.22 12.80
C ILE A 116 -1.82 8.08 14.26
N ILE A 117 -1.12 7.00 14.59
CA ILE A 117 -0.74 6.68 15.97
C ILE A 117 0.37 7.59 16.48
N ASP A 118 1.40 7.84 15.68
CA ASP A 118 2.59 8.58 16.13
C ASP A 118 2.44 10.10 15.98
N CYS A 119 1.72 10.57 14.94
CA CYS A 119 1.57 12.00 14.67
C CYS A 119 0.22 12.57 15.11
N GLN A 120 -0.80 11.75 15.33
CA GLN A 120 -2.15 12.15 15.74
C GLN A 120 -2.72 13.32 14.88
N PRO A 121 -2.70 13.17 13.53
CA PRO A 121 -3.06 14.25 12.63
C PRO A 121 -4.53 14.64 12.74
N LYS A 122 -4.80 15.93 12.61
CA LYS A 122 -6.18 16.41 12.50
C LYS A 122 -6.73 16.21 11.09
N GLY A 123 -8.06 16.16 10.99
CA GLY A 123 -8.75 16.16 9.69
C GLY A 123 -8.76 14.82 8.96
N ILE A 124 -8.39 13.72 9.59
CA ILE A 124 -8.58 12.37 9.02
C ILE A 124 -10.01 11.93 9.31
N LYS A 125 -10.83 11.85 8.25
CA LYS A 125 -12.26 11.50 8.32
C LYS A 125 -12.48 10.02 8.50
N SER A 126 -11.75 9.21 7.73
CA SER A 126 -11.70 7.76 7.86
C SER A 126 -10.40 7.19 7.27
N VAL A 127 -10.10 5.95 7.59
CA VAL A 127 -8.94 5.22 7.10
C VAL A 127 -9.37 3.96 6.38
N ILE A 128 -8.77 3.67 5.26
CA ILE A 128 -8.96 2.43 4.51
C ILE A 128 -7.62 1.70 4.46
N LEU A 129 -7.54 0.54 5.12
CA LEU A 129 -6.36 -0.32 5.17
C LEU A 129 -6.56 -1.48 4.20
N SER A 130 -6.01 -1.33 3.01
CA SER A 130 -6.13 -2.33 1.93
C SER A 130 -4.91 -3.24 1.94
N SER A 131 -5.09 -4.51 2.29
CA SER A 131 -4.05 -5.54 2.27
C SER A 131 -2.78 -5.15 3.05
N GLY A 132 -2.95 -4.50 4.22
CA GLY A 132 -1.85 -4.04 5.07
C GLY A 132 -1.72 -4.85 6.37
N HIS A 133 -0.76 -4.50 7.20
CA HIS A 133 -0.54 -5.11 8.50
C HIS A 133 -0.03 -4.12 9.55
N ALA A 134 -0.08 -4.53 10.81
CA ALA A 134 0.45 -3.77 11.95
C ALA A 134 1.63 -4.45 12.64
N SER A 135 2.08 -5.60 12.13
CA SER A 135 3.15 -6.40 12.72
C SER A 135 3.97 -7.09 11.64
N SER A 136 5.24 -6.72 11.52
CA SER A 136 6.18 -7.37 10.60
C SER A 136 6.50 -8.81 11.02
N SER A 137 6.49 -9.10 12.32
CA SER A 137 6.71 -10.47 12.83
C SER A 137 5.54 -11.39 12.48
N LEU A 138 4.28 -10.93 12.66
CA LEU A 138 3.09 -11.68 12.25
C LEU A 138 3.06 -11.87 10.73
N TRP A 139 3.38 -10.82 9.97
CA TRP A 139 3.48 -10.89 8.51
C TRP A 139 4.46 -11.99 8.10
N ALA A 140 5.71 -11.95 8.55
CA ALA A 140 6.73 -12.94 8.22
C ALA A 140 6.29 -14.37 8.55
N SER A 141 5.68 -14.58 9.71
CA SER A 141 5.14 -15.89 10.12
C SER A 141 4.08 -16.39 9.14
N GLU A 142 3.15 -15.54 8.73
CA GLU A 142 2.08 -15.91 7.80
C GLU A 142 2.61 -16.13 6.37
N GLN A 143 3.63 -15.37 5.92
CA GLN A 143 4.26 -15.62 4.63
C GLN A 143 4.95 -16.99 4.60
N HIS A 144 5.69 -17.36 5.65
CA HIS A 144 6.30 -18.70 5.75
C HIS A 144 5.23 -19.81 5.84
N ARG A 145 4.04 -19.51 6.39
CA ARG A 145 2.91 -20.43 6.32
C ARG A 145 2.38 -20.58 4.89
N LEU A 146 2.28 -19.50 4.12
CA LEU A 146 1.84 -19.55 2.70
C LEU A 146 2.84 -20.33 1.83
N ILE A 147 4.14 -20.17 2.06
CA ILE A 147 5.20 -20.89 1.34
C ILE A 147 5.01 -22.42 1.47
N LYS A 148 4.52 -22.92 2.60
CA LYS A 148 4.24 -24.38 2.79
C LYS A 148 3.18 -24.94 1.81
N TYR A 149 2.41 -24.07 1.13
CA TYR A 149 1.44 -24.47 0.11
C TYR A 149 1.98 -24.33 -1.33
N MET A 150 3.26 -24.01 -1.49
CA MET A 150 3.96 -24.03 -2.77
C MET A 150 4.50 -25.46 -3.07
N SER A 151 5.07 -25.65 -4.24
CA SER A 151 5.74 -26.91 -4.58
C SER A 151 6.94 -27.16 -3.64
N GLU A 152 7.32 -28.42 -3.44
CA GLU A 152 8.52 -28.75 -2.64
C GLU A 152 9.78 -28.11 -3.20
N GLU A 153 9.88 -28.04 -4.55
CA GLU A 153 10.98 -27.39 -5.25
C GLU A 153 11.07 -25.89 -4.93
N ASP A 154 9.94 -25.18 -4.98
CA ASP A 154 9.89 -23.75 -4.66
C ASP A 154 10.20 -23.50 -3.18
N GLN A 155 9.67 -24.35 -2.28
CA GLN A 155 9.97 -24.26 -0.84
C GLN A 155 11.46 -24.42 -0.56
N GLU A 156 12.13 -25.38 -1.25
CA GLU A 156 13.56 -25.61 -1.08
C GLU A 156 14.39 -24.44 -1.61
N ALA A 157 14.02 -23.91 -2.80
CA ALA A 157 14.69 -22.75 -3.41
C ALA A 157 14.62 -21.51 -2.51
N ILE A 158 13.44 -21.22 -1.94
CA ILE A 158 13.26 -20.10 -0.99
C ILE A 158 14.10 -20.34 0.27
N ARG A 159 14.03 -21.51 0.88
CA ARG A 159 14.81 -21.84 2.08
C ARG A 159 16.31 -21.75 1.85
N HIS A 160 16.79 -22.18 0.69
CA HIS A 160 18.20 -22.05 0.30
C HIS A 160 18.62 -20.58 0.19
N ALA A 161 17.81 -19.75 -0.47
CA ALA A 161 18.09 -18.32 -0.59
C ALA A 161 18.09 -17.61 0.77
N GLU A 162 17.15 -17.91 1.64
CA GLU A 162 17.11 -17.37 3.01
C GLU A 162 18.35 -17.76 3.83
N ALA A 163 18.80 -19.01 3.70
CA ALA A 163 19.97 -19.49 4.43
C ALA A 163 21.32 -18.95 3.92
N THR A 164 21.39 -18.58 2.64
CA THR A 164 22.64 -18.19 1.96
C THR A 164 22.73 -16.72 1.58
N GLY A 165 21.59 -15.99 1.60
CA GLY A 165 21.48 -14.62 1.10
C GLY A 165 21.61 -14.51 -0.44
N LYS A 166 21.45 -15.61 -1.19
CA LYS A 166 21.57 -15.63 -2.66
C LYS A 166 20.22 -15.34 -3.31
N TRP A 167 19.85 -14.07 -3.33
CA TRP A 167 18.57 -13.60 -3.88
C TRP A 167 18.57 -13.48 -5.41
N ASP A 168 19.71 -13.70 -6.07
CA ASP A 168 19.89 -13.74 -7.52
C ASP A 168 19.95 -15.16 -8.10
N ASP A 169 19.81 -16.19 -7.26
CA ASP A 169 19.77 -17.59 -7.69
C ASP A 169 18.57 -17.85 -8.62
N PRO A 170 18.77 -18.46 -9.81
CA PRO A 170 17.69 -18.70 -10.77
C PRO A 170 16.51 -19.51 -10.22
N ASP A 171 16.77 -20.49 -9.35
CA ASP A 171 15.72 -21.31 -8.73
C ASP A 171 14.91 -20.47 -7.73
N TYR A 172 15.58 -19.60 -6.97
CA TYR A 172 14.90 -18.66 -6.11
C TYR A 172 14.05 -17.65 -6.90
N LEU A 173 14.58 -17.08 -7.98
CA LEU A 173 13.82 -16.10 -8.79
C LEU A 173 12.57 -16.73 -9.37
N ARG A 174 12.65 -17.96 -9.87
CA ARG A 174 11.48 -18.74 -10.32
C ARG A 174 10.48 -18.98 -9.20
N ALA A 175 10.94 -19.42 -8.04
CA ALA A 175 10.07 -19.68 -6.88
C ALA A 175 9.37 -18.40 -6.40
N ASN A 176 10.08 -17.27 -6.38
CA ASN A 176 9.54 -15.97 -6.02
C ASN A 176 8.49 -15.50 -7.04
N GLU A 177 8.69 -15.71 -8.35
CA GLU A 177 7.69 -15.44 -9.39
C GLU A 177 6.42 -16.25 -9.15
N HIS A 178 6.52 -17.57 -8.90
CA HIS A 178 5.38 -18.43 -8.56
C HIS A 178 4.65 -17.93 -7.29
N TYR A 179 5.38 -17.45 -6.29
CA TYR A 179 4.80 -16.87 -5.08
C TYR A 179 3.98 -15.61 -5.40
N PHE A 180 4.55 -14.69 -6.19
CA PHE A 180 3.89 -13.46 -6.62
C PHE A 180 2.63 -13.75 -7.43
N GLU A 181 2.70 -14.62 -8.42
CA GLU A 181 1.54 -15.01 -9.24
C GLU A 181 0.42 -15.62 -8.39
N LYS A 182 0.78 -16.41 -7.39
CA LYS A 182 -0.19 -17.11 -6.54
C LYS A 182 -0.89 -16.20 -5.54
N TYR A 183 -0.19 -15.22 -4.96
CA TYR A 183 -0.66 -14.48 -3.78
C TYR A 183 -0.65 -12.96 -3.92
N VAL A 184 0.10 -12.39 -4.87
CA VAL A 184 0.26 -10.93 -4.98
C VAL A 184 -0.52 -10.39 -6.17
N ILE A 185 -0.04 -10.59 -7.38
CA ILE A 185 -0.65 -10.11 -8.62
C ILE A 185 -0.09 -10.87 -9.81
N SER A 186 -0.88 -11.00 -10.87
CA SER A 186 -0.39 -11.30 -12.22
C SER A 186 -0.85 -10.19 -13.15
N VAL A 187 0.05 -9.72 -14.00
CA VAL A 187 -0.24 -8.71 -15.02
C VAL A 187 -0.08 -9.35 -16.39
N ASP A 188 -1.12 -9.29 -17.20
CA ASP A 188 -1.17 -9.83 -18.56
C ASP A 188 -1.64 -8.75 -19.55
N GLU A 189 -1.80 -9.16 -20.82
CA GLU A 189 -2.24 -8.27 -21.91
C GLU A 189 -3.64 -7.67 -21.70
N ASN A 190 -4.48 -8.30 -20.90
CA ASN A 190 -5.85 -7.88 -20.59
C ASN A 190 -5.92 -6.99 -19.33
N SER A 191 -4.83 -6.90 -18.58
CA SER A 191 -4.77 -6.06 -17.39
C SER A 191 -4.92 -4.57 -17.74
N PRO A 192 -5.45 -3.73 -16.83
CA PRO A 192 -5.54 -2.29 -17.04
C PRO A 192 -4.22 -1.66 -17.52
N GLU A 193 -4.29 -0.69 -18.41
CA GLU A 193 -3.11 -0.04 -19.01
C GLU A 193 -2.17 0.53 -17.94
N CYS A 194 -2.70 1.13 -16.89
CA CYS A 194 -1.95 1.69 -15.78
C CYS A 194 -1.07 0.66 -15.03
N LEU A 195 -1.40 -0.63 -15.10
CA LEU A 195 -0.57 -1.72 -14.56
C LEU A 195 0.51 -2.17 -15.54
N ARG A 196 0.23 -2.11 -16.85
CA ARG A 196 1.14 -2.56 -17.91
C ARG A 196 2.17 -1.52 -18.32
N ARG A 197 1.86 -0.25 -18.08
CA ARG A 197 2.72 0.89 -18.39
C ARG A 197 4.07 0.75 -17.68
N PRO A 198 5.20 0.96 -18.38
CA PRO A 198 6.51 1.00 -17.74
C PRO A 198 6.55 2.02 -16.61
N LYS A 199 7.13 1.65 -15.50
CA LYS A 199 7.29 2.47 -14.30
C LYS A 199 8.64 2.24 -13.66
N ARG A 200 9.16 3.24 -12.99
CA ARG A 200 10.45 3.17 -12.32
C ARG A 200 10.23 2.78 -10.85
N ALA A 201 10.31 1.48 -10.55
CA ALA A 201 10.21 1.01 -9.17
C ALA A 201 11.40 1.50 -8.34
N GLY A 202 11.16 1.80 -7.07
CA GLY A 202 12.16 2.19 -6.10
C GLY A 202 12.83 0.98 -5.46
N ASN A 203 13.64 0.26 -6.23
CA ASN A 203 14.27 -0.98 -5.75
C ASN A 203 15.16 -0.75 -4.53
N GLU A 204 15.90 0.37 -4.48
CA GLU A 204 16.72 0.72 -3.31
C GLU A 204 15.84 1.03 -2.10
N ALA A 205 14.79 1.83 -2.27
CA ALA A 205 13.81 2.13 -1.22
C ALA A 205 13.14 0.86 -0.68
N TYR A 206 12.80 -0.09 -1.56
CA TYR A 206 12.26 -1.39 -1.16
C TYR A 206 13.27 -2.21 -0.37
N LEU A 207 14.49 -2.36 -0.88
CA LEU A 207 15.54 -3.17 -0.25
C LEU A 207 15.90 -2.67 1.15
N TYR A 208 16.11 -1.36 1.30
CA TYR A 208 16.47 -0.77 2.60
C TYR A 208 15.28 -0.59 3.54
N GLY A 209 14.10 -0.31 2.98
CA GLY A 209 12.87 -0.17 3.77
C GLY A 209 12.35 -1.53 4.25
N TRP A 210 12.08 -2.44 3.33
CA TRP A 210 11.49 -3.74 3.63
C TRP A 210 12.50 -4.88 3.65
N GLY A 211 13.18 -5.13 2.55
CA GLY A 211 14.12 -6.24 2.41
C GLY A 211 14.14 -6.81 0.99
N PRO A 212 14.78 -7.98 0.81
CA PRO A 212 14.98 -8.57 -0.50
C PRO A 212 13.73 -9.24 -1.09
N ASN A 213 12.67 -9.45 -0.29
CA ASN A 213 11.46 -10.17 -0.69
C ASN A 213 10.27 -9.86 0.24
N GLU A 214 9.06 -10.32 -0.12
CA GLU A 214 7.82 -10.08 0.62
C GLU A 214 7.71 -10.84 1.96
N TYR A 215 8.43 -11.95 2.12
CA TYR A 215 8.26 -12.87 3.24
C TYR A 215 9.30 -12.74 4.35
N GLN A 216 10.32 -11.92 4.15
CA GLN A 216 11.38 -11.73 5.14
C GLN A 216 11.75 -10.25 5.30
N PRO A 217 11.10 -9.52 6.22
CA PRO A 217 11.41 -8.11 6.47
C PRO A 217 12.79 -8.01 7.15
N LEU A 218 13.78 -7.53 6.39
CA LEU A 218 15.16 -7.36 6.85
C LEU A 218 15.62 -5.89 6.83
N GLY A 219 14.79 -5.00 6.30
CA GLY A 219 15.07 -3.57 6.21
C GLY A 219 14.68 -2.79 7.47
N ASN A 220 14.61 -1.46 7.34
CA ASN A 220 14.29 -0.55 8.44
C ASN A 220 12.89 -0.77 9.05
N LEU A 221 11.98 -1.43 8.32
CA LEU A 221 10.64 -1.78 8.76
C LEU A 221 10.55 -3.17 9.42
N ALA A 222 11.67 -3.87 9.62
CA ALA A 222 11.70 -5.21 10.23
C ALA A 222 11.07 -5.25 11.63
N ASN A 223 11.16 -4.14 12.36
CA ASN A 223 10.62 -4.00 13.72
C ASN A 223 9.32 -3.16 13.76
N PHE A 224 8.57 -3.10 12.66
CA PHE A 224 7.27 -2.44 12.63
C PHE A 224 6.25 -3.26 13.42
N GLU A 225 5.97 -2.85 14.67
CA GLU A 225 5.08 -3.54 15.59
C GLU A 225 4.13 -2.55 16.26
N TYR A 226 2.91 -2.43 15.73
CA TYR A 226 1.87 -1.50 16.17
C TYR A 226 0.63 -2.18 16.72
N THR A 227 0.58 -3.51 16.76
CA THR A 227 -0.62 -4.28 17.14
C THR A 227 -1.18 -3.82 18.49
N ASP A 228 -0.33 -3.68 19.52
CA ASP A 228 -0.74 -3.26 20.87
C ASP A 228 -1.19 -1.79 20.95
N ARG A 229 -1.00 -1.03 19.87
CA ARG A 229 -1.33 0.40 19.79
C ARG A 229 -2.48 0.71 18.83
N LEU A 230 -3.03 -0.29 18.15
CA LEU A 230 -4.12 -0.12 17.17
C LEU A 230 -5.39 0.46 17.80
N ASN A 231 -5.60 0.26 19.09
CA ASN A 231 -6.69 0.86 19.83
C ASN A 231 -6.63 2.40 19.94
N GLN A 232 -5.51 3.01 19.54
CA GLN A 232 -5.35 4.48 19.45
C GLN A 232 -5.91 5.04 18.12
N ILE A 233 -6.30 4.20 17.17
CA ILE A 233 -6.96 4.62 15.93
C ILE A 233 -8.44 4.84 16.25
N GLU A 234 -8.82 6.12 16.45
CA GLU A 234 -10.19 6.51 16.77
C GLU A 234 -11.07 6.71 15.52
N GLN A 235 -10.44 6.95 14.36
CA GLN A 235 -11.11 7.16 13.09
C GLN A 235 -11.86 5.90 12.64
N PRO A 236 -13.02 6.04 11.98
CA PRO A 236 -13.64 4.93 11.29
C PRO A 236 -12.64 4.24 10.35
N CYS A 237 -12.50 2.92 10.45
CA CYS A 237 -11.51 2.15 9.71
C CYS A 237 -12.16 1.06 8.87
N LEU A 238 -11.91 1.07 7.55
CA LEU A 238 -12.30 0.01 6.64
C LEU A 238 -11.07 -0.86 6.32
N ILE A 239 -11.13 -2.14 6.64
CA ILE A 239 -10.10 -3.11 6.31
C ILE A 239 -10.55 -3.89 5.08
N CYS A 240 -9.72 -3.96 4.04
CA CYS A 240 -9.98 -4.71 2.82
C CYS A 240 -8.87 -5.74 2.60
N SER A 241 -9.21 -7.02 2.37
CA SER A 241 -8.23 -8.06 2.05
C SER A 241 -8.82 -9.14 1.16
N GLY A 242 -7.97 -9.83 0.40
CA GLY A 242 -8.34 -10.98 -0.40
C GLY A 242 -8.27 -12.30 0.39
N THR A 243 -9.00 -13.33 -0.06
CA THR A 243 -8.85 -14.67 0.56
C THR A 243 -7.62 -15.43 0.10
N ARG A 244 -6.92 -14.93 -0.93
CA ARG A 244 -5.66 -15.48 -1.46
C ARG A 244 -4.51 -14.47 -1.34
N ASP A 245 -4.65 -13.51 -0.46
CA ASP A 245 -3.75 -12.39 -0.23
C ASP A 245 -2.56 -12.80 0.65
N ILE A 246 -1.42 -12.16 0.45
CA ILE A 246 -0.31 -12.19 1.41
C ILE A 246 -0.67 -11.48 2.72
N CYS A 247 -1.56 -10.47 2.69
CA CYS A 247 -2.29 -10.04 3.88
C CYS A 247 -3.36 -11.08 4.21
N THR A 248 -2.92 -12.20 4.79
CA THR A 248 -3.81 -13.34 5.06
C THR A 248 -4.98 -12.93 5.94
N PRO A 249 -6.08 -13.73 5.97
CA PRO A 249 -7.16 -13.48 6.91
C PRO A 249 -6.70 -13.40 8.37
N VAL A 250 -5.59 -14.05 8.76
CA VAL A 250 -5.02 -13.93 10.12
C VAL A 250 -4.44 -12.54 10.34
N VAL A 251 -3.69 -12.03 9.36
CA VAL A 251 -3.13 -10.66 9.41
C VAL A 251 -4.24 -9.61 9.43
N ALA A 252 -5.23 -9.74 8.54
CA ALA A 252 -6.36 -8.80 8.49
C ALA A 252 -7.24 -8.85 9.76
N ALA A 253 -7.44 -10.05 10.34
CA ALA A 253 -8.16 -10.21 11.59
C ALA A 253 -7.46 -9.48 12.74
N SER A 254 -6.13 -9.49 12.79
CA SER A 254 -5.40 -8.77 13.84
C SER A 254 -5.63 -7.26 13.80
N LEU A 255 -5.86 -6.68 12.61
CA LEU A 255 -6.29 -5.27 12.49
C LEU A 255 -7.73 -5.09 12.99
N TYR A 256 -8.64 -5.95 12.50
CA TYR A 256 -10.07 -5.87 12.81
C TYR A 256 -10.37 -6.03 14.31
N GLU A 257 -9.69 -6.94 14.97
CA GLU A 257 -9.88 -7.24 16.40
C GLU A 257 -9.32 -6.15 17.32
N ASN A 258 -8.34 -5.37 16.86
CA ASN A 258 -7.64 -4.38 17.69
C ASN A 258 -7.95 -2.92 17.34
N ILE A 259 -8.62 -2.62 16.22
CA ILE A 259 -9.09 -1.27 15.88
C ILE A 259 -10.56 -1.12 16.29
N PRO A 260 -10.90 -0.27 17.28
CA PRO A 260 -12.23 -0.24 17.90
C PRO A 260 -13.39 0.07 16.94
N ASN A 261 -13.16 0.98 15.98
CA ASN A 261 -14.19 1.44 15.03
C ASN A 261 -13.89 0.93 13.63
N SER A 262 -13.81 -0.39 13.47
CA SER A 262 -13.43 -1.02 12.22
C SER A 262 -14.53 -1.88 11.60
N ARG A 263 -14.49 -1.97 10.26
CA ARG A 263 -15.26 -2.91 9.44
C ARG A 263 -14.30 -3.64 8.51
N TRP A 264 -14.50 -4.94 8.34
CA TRP A 264 -13.67 -5.76 7.47
C TRP A 264 -14.45 -6.32 6.30
N GLU A 265 -14.00 -6.04 5.08
CA GLU A 265 -14.55 -6.52 3.83
C GLU A 265 -13.58 -7.52 3.18
N VAL A 266 -14.05 -8.74 2.99
CA VAL A 266 -13.26 -9.84 2.42
C VAL A 266 -13.61 -10.03 0.94
N PHE A 267 -12.60 -10.01 0.10
CA PHE A 267 -12.70 -10.21 -1.35
C PHE A 267 -12.39 -11.66 -1.70
N LYS A 268 -13.45 -12.47 -1.89
CA LYS A 268 -13.30 -13.89 -2.19
C LYS A 268 -12.53 -14.12 -3.49
N GLY A 269 -11.46 -14.91 -3.42
CA GLY A 269 -10.60 -15.26 -4.55
C GLY A 269 -9.55 -14.20 -4.90
N ALA A 270 -9.68 -12.98 -4.42
CA ALA A 270 -8.71 -11.92 -4.68
C ALA A 270 -7.39 -12.14 -3.93
N ARG A 271 -6.32 -11.64 -4.53
CA ARG A 271 -4.95 -11.58 -4.02
C ARG A 271 -4.68 -10.20 -3.40
N HIS A 272 -3.40 -9.82 -3.33
CA HIS A 272 -2.92 -8.62 -2.63
C HIS A 272 -3.41 -7.28 -3.20
N THR A 273 -3.89 -7.26 -4.42
CA THR A 273 -4.44 -6.08 -5.09
C THR A 273 -5.93 -6.22 -5.35
N CYS A 274 -6.72 -6.52 -4.31
CA CYS A 274 -8.15 -6.80 -4.43
C CYS A 274 -8.95 -5.68 -5.14
N PHE A 275 -8.53 -4.42 -5.01
CA PHE A 275 -9.13 -3.27 -5.71
C PHE A 275 -8.86 -3.27 -7.22
N VAL A 276 -7.79 -3.93 -7.69
CA VAL A 276 -7.53 -4.15 -9.12
C VAL A 276 -8.35 -5.34 -9.63
N GLU A 277 -8.32 -6.46 -8.89
CA GLU A 277 -8.92 -7.71 -9.33
C GLU A 277 -10.46 -7.70 -9.27
N GLN A 278 -11.03 -6.92 -8.37
CA GLN A 278 -12.48 -6.77 -8.18
C GLN A 278 -12.86 -5.28 -8.10
N THR A 279 -12.41 -4.48 -9.06
CA THR A 279 -12.52 -3.01 -9.06
C THR A 279 -13.94 -2.52 -8.85
N ASP A 280 -14.94 -3.09 -9.54
CA ASP A 280 -16.34 -2.64 -9.41
C ASP A 280 -16.88 -2.86 -8.01
N LYS A 281 -16.62 -4.04 -7.43
CA LYS A 281 -17.04 -4.35 -6.05
C LYS A 281 -16.32 -3.46 -5.05
N TYR A 282 -15.01 -3.29 -5.23
CA TYR A 282 -14.19 -2.46 -4.34
C TYR A 282 -14.66 -1.01 -4.35
N CYS A 283 -14.84 -0.43 -5.53
CA CYS A 283 -15.31 0.95 -5.67
C CYS A 283 -16.71 1.15 -5.08
N ALA A 284 -17.64 0.23 -5.29
CA ALA A 284 -18.99 0.34 -4.69
C ALA A 284 -18.97 0.34 -3.16
N ILE A 285 -18.08 -0.48 -2.54
CA ILE A 285 -17.87 -0.49 -1.09
C ILE A 285 -17.22 0.82 -0.64
N LEU A 286 -16.20 1.25 -1.36
CA LEU A 286 -15.44 2.47 -1.04
C LEU A 286 -16.31 3.72 -1.16
N GLU A 287 -17.09 3.88 -2.22
CA GLU A 287 -18.02 5.00 -2.41
C GLU A 287 -19.00 5.12 -1.23
N LYS A 288 -19.63 4.00 -0.86
CA LYS A 288 -20.55 3.95 0.29
C LYS A 288 -19.83 4.31 1.59
N TRP A 289 -18.63 3.76 1.81
CA TRP A 289 -17.84 4.04 3.01
C TRP A 289 -17.48 5.52 3.15
N LEU A 290 -17.06 6.13 2.05
CA LEU A 290 -16.69 7.55 2.01
C LEU A 290 -17.91 8.45 2.30
N GLU A 291 -19.10 8.13 1.73
CA GLU A 291 -20.33 8.88 1.98
C GLU A 291 -20.82 8.75 3.43
N GLU A 292 -20.64 7.59 4.06
CA GLU A 292 -21.01 7.34 5.46
C GLU A 292 -20.11 8.12 6.44
N ASN A 293 -18.91 8.56 6.01
CA ASN A 293 -17.89 9.17 6.88
C ASN A 293 -17.42 10.57 6.43
N ASP A 294 -18.16 11.24 5.55
CA ASP A 294 -17.90 12.63 5.09
C ASP A 294 -17.96 13.70 6.19
#